data_7be7a565f4722217b2feafd29e1dcb0c
#
_entry.id   7be7a565f4722217b2feafd29e1dcb0c
#
_cell.length_a   1.000
_cell.length_b   1.000
_cell.length_c   1.000
_cell.angle_alpha   90.00
_cell.angle_beta   90.00
_cell.angle_gamma   90.00
#
_symmetry.space_group_name_H-M   'P 1'
#
loop_
_entity.id
_entity.type
_entity.pdbx_description
1 polymer ?
#
loop_
_entity_poly.entity_id
_entity_poly.type
_entity_poly.pdbx_seq_one_letter_code
_entity_poly.pdbx_strand_id
1 'polypeptide(L)'
;MRKSIVLAVLALGTLAGAAKADDHHTTVQSDALKWVAPAAYGSGALLAVIKGDPSKEGVYVVRLKAPKGFKIQAHTHPNDENVTVLSGAIRIGTGDKFDETKGETIKAGGYSYVAKGMTHYAFFPEETIIQLHGIGPQGITYVNPADDPRKK
;
A
#
# COMPACT_ATOMS: atom_id res chain seq x y z
N MET A 1 52.07 45.50 47.14
CA MET A 1 52.07 44.62 45.98
C MET A 1 50.68 44.01 45.84
N ARG A 2 49.81 44.57 44.98
CA ARG A 2 48.45 44.05 44.75
C ARG A 2 48.49 43.15 43.50
N LYS A 3 48.15 41.88 43.67
CA LYS A 3 48.04 40.92 42.54
C LYS A 3 46.62 40.99 41.97
N SER A 4 46.48 41.51 40.73
CA SER A 4 45.22 41.49 40.00
C SER A 4 45.02 40.08 39.39
N ILE A 5 43.91 39.44 39.73
CA ILE A 5 43.48 38.21 39.16
C ILE A 5 42.55 38.58 37.99
N VAL A 6 42.96 38.23 36.78
CA VAL A 6 42.13 38.35 35.57
C VAL A 6 41.34 37.10 35.44
N LEU A 7 40.01 37.22 35.61
CA LEU A 7 39.08 36.11 35.38
C LEU A 7 38.70 36.06 33.89
N ALA A 8 39.18 35.06 33.19
CA ALA A 8 38.77 34.83 31.79
C ALA A 8 37.41 34.09 31.77
N VAL A 9 36.37 34.80 31.32
CA VAL A 9 35.05 34.18 31.09
C VAL A 9 35.08 33.52 29.72
N LEU A 10 35.07 32.16 29.73
CA LEU A 10 34.93 31.37 28.53
C LEU A 10 33.43 31.34 28.12
N ALA A 11 33.04 32.08 27.11
CA ALA A 11 31.69 32.02 26.54
C ALA A 11 31.56 30.74 25.71
N LEU A 12 30.86 29.74 26.25
CA LEU A 12 30.45 28.54 25.51
C LEU A 12 29.29 28.92 24.59
N GLY A 13 29.60 29.21 23.31
CA GLY A 13 28.58 29.39 22.28
C GLY A 13 27.91 28.04 21.95
N THR A 14 26.67 27.87 22.37
CA THR A 14 25.84 26.76 21.90
C THR A 14 25.42 27.03 20.46
N LEU A 15 26.05 26.38 19.49
CA LEU A 15 25.50 26.25 18.15
C LEU A 15 24.24 25.39 18.25
N ALA A 16 23.08 26.03 18.37
CA ALA A 16 21.81 25.40 18.09
C ALA A 16 21.74 25.17 16.57
N GLY A 17 22.15 24.00 16.11
CA GLY A 17 21.89 23.55 14.76
C GLY A 17 20.39 23.52 14.56
N ALA A 18 19.84 24.43 13.76
CA ALA A 18 18.48 24.34 13.30
C ALA A 18 18.36 23.04 12.49
N ALA A 19 17.68 22.05 13.05
CA ALA A 19 17.25 20.87 12.29
C ALA A 19 16.41 21.42 11.13
N LYS A 20 16.92 21.28 9.90
CA LYS A 20 16.10 21.46 8.70
C LYS A 20 14.94 20.50 8.83
N ALA A 21 13.71 21.00 8.92
CA ALA A 21 12.53 20.20 8.65
C ALA A 21 12.69 19.67 7.23
N ASP A 22 12.88 18.35 7.07
CA ASP A 22 12.84 17.70 5.78
C ASP A 22 11.45 17.97 5.19
N ASP A 23 11.42 18.67 4.06
CA ASP A 23 10.19 18.96 3.33
C ASP A 23 9.76 17.65 2.64
N HIS A 24 8.95 16.83 3.37
CA HIS A 24 8.50 15.51 2.93
C HIS A 24 7.38 15.58 1.89
N HIS A 25 7.48 16.53 0.96
CA HIS A 25 6.59 16.55 -0.20
C HIS A 25 7.07 15.55 -1.26
N THR A 26 6.18 14.61 -1.62
CA THR A 26 6.46 13.62 -2.67
C THR A 26 5.42 13.72 -3.77
N THR A 27 5.87 13.91 -5.00
CA THR A 27 5.03 13.83 -6.20
C THR A 27 5.44 12.63 -7.03
N VAL A 28 4.47 11.80 -7.41
CA VAL A 28 4.69 10.64 -8.27
C VAL A 28 3.81 10.74 -9.50
N GLN A 29 4.41 10.85 -10.68
CA GLN A 29 3.70 10.84 -11.96
C GLN A 29 3.35 9.40 -12.36
N SER A 30 2.27 9.22 -13.13
CA SER A 30 1.78 7.89 -13.52
C SER A 30 2.74 7.14 -14.45
N ASP A 31 3.51 7.83 -15.25
CA ASP A 31 4.52 7.31 -16.17
C ASP A 31 5.86 6.98 -15.50
N ALA A 32 6.07 7.49 -14.27
CA ALA A 32 7.27 7.21 -13.47
C ALA A 32 7.15 5.97 -12.57
N LEU A 33 6.02 5.25 -12.62
CA LEU A 33 5.75 4.12 -11.74
C LEU A 33 6.65 2.92 -12.07
N LYS A 34 7.27 2.36 -11.04
CA LYS A 34 8.05 1.12 -11.14
C LYS A 34 7.14 -0.07 -10.84
N TRP A 35 6.69 -0.73 -11.90
CA TRP A 35 5.85 -1.90 -11.80
C TRP A 35 6.66 -3.17 -11.62
N VAL A 36 6.29 -3.99 -10.63
CA VAL A 36 6.91 -5.28 -10.33
C VAL A 36 5.83 -6.37 -10.19
N ALA A 37 6.16 -7.60 -10.52
CA ALA A 37 5.25 -8.72 -10.33
C ALA A 37 5.18 -9.09 -8.83
N PRO A 38 4.00 -8.99 -8.19
CA PRO A 38 3.85 -9.31 -6.78
C PRO A 38 3.65 -10.82 -6.60
N ALA A 39 4.55 -11.49 -5.90
CA ALA A 39 4.45 -12.93 -5.66
C ALA A 39 3.12 -13.35 -5.01
N ALA A 40 2.54 -12.48 -4.19
CA ALA A 40 1.33 -12.75 -3.45
C ALA A 40 0.04 -12.82 -4.30
N TYR A 41 0.06 -12.27 -5.52
CA TYR A 41 -1.11 -12.27 -6.42
C TYR A 41 -0.95 -13.20 -7.63
N GLY A 42 0.21 -13.82 -7.80
CA GLY A 42 0.51 -14.68 -8.94
C GLY A 42 0.88 -13.93 -10.22
N SER A 43 0.97 -14.67 -11.32
CA SER A 43 1.37 -14.12 -12.61
C SER A 43 0.28 -13.27 -13.25
N GLY A 44 0.68 -12.21 -13.94
CA GLY A 44 -0.18 -11.34 -14.74
C GLY A 44 -0.50 -10.01 -14.07
N ALA A 45 -0.55 -9.92 -12.74
CA ALA A 45 -0.70 -8.63 -12.06
C ALA A 45 0.64 -7.94 -11.87
N LEU A 46 0.62 -6.61 -11.82
CA LEU A 46 1.76 -5.76 -11.52
C LEU A 46 1.42 -4.82 -10.36
N LEU A 47 2.39 -4.57 -9.49
CA LEU A 47 2.25 -3.69 -8.34
C LEU A 47 3.30 -2.58 -8.39
N ALA A 48 2.90 -1.36 -8.05
CA ALA A 48 3.81 -0.24 -7.87
C ALA A 48 3.59 0.40 -6.50
N VAL A 49 4.66 0.60 -5.74
CA VAL A 49 4.61 1.34 -4.47
C VAL A 49 4.66 2.83 -4.77
N ILE A 50 3.66 3.57 -4.27
CA ILE A 50 3.55 5.02 -4.41
C ILE A 50 4.12 5.73 -3.18
N LYS A 51 3.79 5.22 -1.99
CA LYS A 51 4.24 5.77 -0.70
C LYS A 51 4.34 4.67 0.35
N GLY A 52 5.31 4.82 1.24
CA GLY A 52 5.51 3.94 2.38
C GLY A 52 6.06 2.57 1.98
N ASP A 53 6.02 1.67 2.92
CA ASP A 53 6.39 0.27 2.75
C ASP A 53 5.21 -0.59 3.23
N PRO A 54 4.48 -1.27 2.33
CA PRO A 54 3.31 -2.06 2.73
C PRO A 54 3.64 -3.22 3.67
N SER A 55 4.90 -3.60 3.82
CA SER A 55 5.33 -4.66 4.74
C SER A 55 5.61 -4.19 6.16
N LYS A 56 5.59 -2.87 6.40
CA LYS A 56 5.91 -2.23 7.68
C LYS A 56 4.74 -1.46 8.26
N GLU A 57 4.83 -1.13 9.52
CA GLU A 57 3.90 -0.20 10.16
C GLU A 57 3.92 1.17 9.49
N GLY A 58 2.76 1.83 9.46
CA GLY A 58 2.60 3.15 8.88
C GLY A 58 1.73 3.18 7.62
N VAL A 59 1.46 4.38 7.14
CA VAL A 59 0.63 4.58 5.94
C VAL A 59 1.35 4.10 4.70
N TYR A 60 0.68 3.27 3.92
CA TYR A 60 1.14 2.87 2.58
C TYR A 60 0.11 3.25 1.50
N VAL A 61 0.60 3.48 0.30
CA VAL A 61 -0.20 3.60 -0.93
C VAL A 61 0.49 2.79 -2.01
N VAL A 62 -0.25 1.86 -2.62
CA VAL A 62 0.23 1.06 -3.75
C VAL A 62 -0.79 1.10 -4.88
N ARG A 63 -0.37 0.82 -6.10
CA ARG A 63 -1.26 0.56 -7.23
C ARG A 63 -1.09 -0.86 -7.71
N LEU A 64 -2.20 -1.52 -8.01
CA LEU A 64 -2.25 -2.83 -8.64
C LEU A 64 -2.82 -2.65 -10.04
N LYS A 65 -2.09 -3.14 -11.05
CA LYS A 65 -2.55 -3.28 -12.42
C LYS A 65 -2.82 -4.75 -12.68
N ALA A 66 -4.06 -5.05 -13.06
CA ALA A 66 -4.52 -6.40 -13.35
C ALA A 66 -5.05 -6.50 -14.78
N PRO A 67 -4.71 -7.56 -15.54
CA PRO A 67 -5.25 -7.76 -16.88
C PRO A 67 -6.71 -8.20 -16.81
N LYS A 68 -7.41 -8.12 -17.94
CA LYS A 68 -8.75 -8.69 -18.09
C LYS A 68 -8.78 -10.17 -17.72
N GLY A 69 -9.79 -10.58 -16.95
CA GLY A 69 -9.99 -11.94 -16.49
C GLY A 69 -9.15 -12.34 -15.27
N PHE A 70 -8.36 -11.41 -14.73
CA PHE A 70 -7.56 -11.70 -13.55
C PHE A 70 -8.46 -11.96 -12.34
N LYS A 71 -8.03 -12.89 -11.47
CA LYS A 71 -8.78 -13.36 -10.30
C LYS A 71 -7.88 -13.35 -9.08
N ILE A 72 -8.40 -12.82 -7.98
CA ILE A 72 -7.82 -13.01 -6.65
C ILE A 72 -8.80 -13.87 -5.88
N GLN A 73 -8.39 -15.09 -5.55
CA GLN A 73 -9.22 -16.08 -4.85
C GLN A 73 -9.58 -15.60 -3.44
N ALA A 74 -10.51 -16.27 -2.80
CA ALA A 74 -10.99 -15.91 -1.46
C ALA A 74 -9.84 -15.80 -0.46
N HIS A 75 -9.73 -14.64 0.19
CA HIS A 75 -8.63 -14.29 1.08
C HIS A 75 -9.06 -13.28 2.15
N THR A 76 -8.16 -13.04 3.09
CA THR A 76 -8.30 -12.00 4.13
C THR A 76 -7.05 -11.14 4.20
N HIS A 77 -7.19 -9.95 4.80
CA HIS A 77 -6.07 -9.07 5.13
C HIS A 77 -5.93 -8.86 6.65
N PRO A 78 -4.70 -8.64 7.17
CA PRO A 78 -4.46 -8.40 8.58
C PRO A 78 -4.93 -7.02 9.05
N ASN A 79 -5.15 -6.07 8.13
CA ASN A 79 -5.60 -4.70 8.38
C ASN A 79 -6.69 -4.31 7.38
N ASP A 80 -7.34 -3.18 7.62
CA ASP A 80 -8.34 -2.61 6.72
C ASP A 80 -7.72 -2.27 5.37
N GLU A 81 -8.47 -2.54 4.30
CA GLU A 81 -8.07 -2.23 2.94
C GLU A 81 -9.03 -1.21 2.32
N ASN A 82 -8.46 -0.17 1.73
CA ASN A 82 -9.19 0.83 0.97
C ASN A 82 -8.82 0.68 -0.51
N VAL A 83 -9.83 0.49 -1.35
CA VAL A 83 -9.69 0.25 -2.79
C VAL A 83 -10.33 1.41 -3.55
N THR A 84 -9.55 2.10 -4.37
CA THR A 84 -10.06 3.11 -5.32
C THR A 84 -9.77 2.65 -6.74
N VAL A 85 -10.78 2.59 -7.59
CA VAL A 85 -10.61 2.24 -9.01
C VAL A 85 -10.15 3.47 -9.77
N LEU A 86 -8.96 3.41 -10.36
CA LEU A 86 -8.39 4.50 -11.17
C LEU A 86 -8.76 4.37 -12.67
N SER A 87 -8.81 3.13 -13.19
CA SER A 87 -9.24 2.83 -14.55
C SER A 87 -9.80 1.42 -14.62
N GLY A 88 -10.69 1.16 -15.58
CA GLY A 88 -11.35 -0.12 -15.74
C GLY A 88 -12.42 -0.38 -14.69
N ALA A 89 -12.60 -1.64 -14.32
CA ALA A 89 -13.56 -2.07 -13.31
C ALA A 89 -13.06 -3.29 -12.53
N ILE A 90 -13.41 -3.35 -11.25
CA ILE A 90 -13.20 -4.52 -10.38
C ILE A 90 -14.55 -4.99 -9.86
N ARG A 91 -14.72 -6.30 -9.71
CA ARG A 91 -15.83 -6.87 -8.96
C ARG A 91 -15.31 -7.47 -7.68
N ILE A 92 -15.87 -7.05 -6.54
CA ILE A 92 -15.52 -7.55 -5.22
C ILE A 92 -16.71 -8.32 -4.67
N GLY A 93 -16.48 -9.59 -4.36
CA GLY A 93 -17.46 -10.45 -3.71
C GLY A 93 -16.98 -10.88 -2.33
N THR A 94 -17.92 -11.26 -1.47
CA THR A 94 -17.67 -11.69 -0.09
C THR A 94 -17.93 -13.17 0.07
N GLY A 95 -17.21 -13.80 1.01
CA GLY A 95 -17.32 -15.23 1.31
C GLY A 95 -16.07 -16.02 0.96
N ASP A 96 -16.08 -17.31 1.27
CA ASP A 96 -14.95 -18.23 1.21
C ASP A 96 -14.76 -18.93 -0.14
N LYS A 97 -15.69 -18.72 -1.06
CA LYS A 97 -15.64 -19.31 -2.42
C LYS A 97 -15.71 -18.23 -3.48
N PHE A 98 -14.75 -18.28 -4.39
CA PHE A 98 -14.74 -17.39 -5.55
C PHE A 98 -15.93 -17.67 -6.47
N ASP A 99 -16.66 -16.61 -6.85
CA ASP A 99 -17.73 -16.63 -7.84
C ASP A 99 -17.69 -15.32 -8.65
N GLU A 100 -17.23 -15.38 -9.90
CA GLU A 100 -17.08 -14.20 -10.75
C GLU A 100 -18.41 -13.54 -11.13
N THR A 101 -19.54 -14.22 -10.91
CA THR A 101 -20.89 -13.69 -11.20
C THR A 101 -21.45 -12.90 -10.05
N LYS A 102 -20.91 -13.07 -8.84
CA LYS A 102 -21.36 -12.43 -7.61
C LYS A 102 -20.49 -11.24 -7.22
N GLY A 103 -20.99 -10.44 -6.32
CA GLY A 103 -20.34 -9.26 -5.80
C GLY A 103 -20.72 -7.99 -6.55
N GLU A 104 -20.20 -6.88 -6.06
CA GLU A 104 -20.47 -5.55 -6.60
C GLU A 104 -19.38 -5.14 -7.60
N THR A 105 -19.80 -4.59 -8.73
CA THR A 105 -18.89 -4.05 -9.75
C THR A 105 -18.63 -2.58 -9.49
N ILE A 106 -17.38 -2.23 -9.27
CA ILE A 106 -16.91 -0.87 -8.99
C ILE A 106 -16.15 -0.41 -10.23
N LYS A 107 -16.57 0.71 -10.81
CA LYS A 107 -15.95 1.33 -12.01
C LYS A 107 -14.99 2.43 -11.62
N ALA A 108 -14.23 2.94 -12.58
CA ALA A 108 -13.32 4.07 -12.39
C ALA A 108 -13.97 5.23 -11.64
N GLY A 109 -13.28 5.77 -10.64
CA GLY A 109 -13.77 6.76 -9.67
C GLY A 109 -14.51 6.17 -8.48
N GLY A 110 -14.87 4.87 -8.52
CA GLY A 110 -15.53 4.19 -7.40
C GLY A 110 -14.57 3.76 -6.31
N TYR A 111 -15.14 3.46 -5.14
CA TYR A 111 -14.40 3.11 -3.93
C TYR A 111 -15.05 1.92 -3.23
N SER A 112 -14.22 1.10 -2.59
CA SER A 112 -14.63 0.02 -1.70
C SER A 112 -13.76 0.00 -0.45
N TYR A 113 -14.38 -0.35 0.66
CA TYR A 113 -13.71 -0.61 1.93
C TYR A 113 -13.89 -2.07 2.31
N VAL A 114 -12.82 -2.73 2.66
CA VAL A 114 -12.80 -4.10 3.16
C VAL A 114 -12.22 -4.09 4.57
N ALA A 115 -13.04 -4.49 5.54
CA ALA A 115 -12.61 -4.53 6.92
C ALA A 115 -11.55 -5.62 7.16
N LYS A 116 -10.66 -5.37 8.09
CA LYS A 116 -9.71 -6.34 8.63
C LYS A 116 -10.36 -7.70 8.87
N GLY A 117 -9.74 -8.76 8.35
CA GLY A 117 -10.16 -10.15 8.54
C GLY A 117 -11.41 -10.55 7.75
N MET A 118 -12.03 -9.64 7.02
CA MET A 118 -13.19 -9.96 6.17
C MET A 118 -12.75 -10.84 4.99
N THR A 119 -13.41 -11.98 4.82
CA THR A 119 -13.16 -12.86 3.68
C THR A 119 -13.84 -12.33 2.44
N HIS A 120 -13.05 -12.11 1.39
CA HIS A 120 -13.50 -11.59 0.11
C HIS A 120 -12.65 -12.11 -1.04
N TYR A 121 -13.07 -11.85 -2.27
CA TYR A 121 -12.38 -12.19 -3.50
C TYR A 121 -12.57 -11.08 -4.54
N ALA A 122 -11.73 -11.04 -5.56
CA ALA A 122 -11.81 -10.04 -6.61
C ALA A 122 -11.72 -10.65 -8.01
N PHE A 123 -12.48 -10.06 -8.94
CA PHE A 123 -12.46 -10.35 -10.36
C PHE A 123 -12.32 -9.07 -11.18
N PHE A 124 -11.50 -9.12 -12.22
CA PHE A 124 -11.21 -7.98 -13.09
C PHE A 124 -11.81 -8.25 -14.49
N PRO A 125 -13.02 -7.73 -14.80
CA PRO A 125 -13.69 -7.99 -16.07
C PRO A 125 -13.00 -7.36 -17.29
N GLU A 126 -12.11 -6.40 -17.05
CA GLU A 126 -11.29 -5.70 -18.03
C GLU A 126 -9.93 -5.33 -17.43
N GLU A 127 -8.98 -4.84 -18.25
CA GLU A 127 -7.72 -4.33 -17.70
C GLU A 127 -8.01 -3.17 -16.75
N THR A 128 -7.47 -3.25 -15.55
CA THR A 128 -7.87 -2.35 -14.46
C THR A 128 -6.64 -1.91 -13.67
N ILE A 129 -6.65 -0.65 -13.26
CA ILE A 129 -5.71 -0.12 -12.26
C ILE A 129 -6.52 0.30 -11.04
N ILE A 130 -6.18 -0.27 -9.90
CA ILE A 130 -6.71 0.14 -8.60
C ILE A 130 -5.60 0.75 -7.75
N GLN A 131 -5.97 1.64 -6.85
CA GLN A 131 -5.09 2.13 -5.79
C GLN A 131 -5.56 1.57 -4.46
N LEU A 132 -4.64 0.92 -3.76
CA LEU A 132 -4.83 0.38 -2.42
C LEU A 132 -4.10 1.27 -1.43
N HIS A 133 -4.72 1.57 -0.31
CA HIS A 133 -4.08 2.30 0.78
C HIS A 133 -4.60 1.84 2.13
N GLY A 134 -3.78 2.02 3.15
CA GLY A 134 -4.10 1.62 4.51
C GLY A 134 -2.95 1.85 5.47
N ILE A 135 -3.08 1.23 6.62
CA ILE A 135 -2.00 1.13 7.61
C ILE A 135 -1.38 -0.27 7.50
N GLY A 136 -0.08 -0.32 7.29
CA GLY A 136 0.65 -1.59 7.27
C GLY A 136 0.89 -2.19 8.67
N PRO A 137 1.40 -3.43 8.73
CA PRO A 137 1.79 -4.24 7.59
C PRO A 137 0.58 -4.79 6.82
N GLN A 138 0.63 -4.70 5.48
CA GLN A 138 -0.35 -5.32 4.60
C GLN A 138 0.08 -6.75 4.28
N GLY A 139 -0.89 -7.64 4.19
CA GLY A 139 -0.68 -9.04 3.84
C GLY A 139 -1.93 -9.64 3.21
N ILE A 140 -1.77 -10.81 2.60
CA ILE A 140 -2.87 -11.59 2.05
C ILE A 140 -2.75 -13.02 2.56
N THR A 141 -3.85 -13.56 3.10
CA THR A 141 -3.97 -14.95 3.52
C THR A 141 -5.12 -15.59 2.75
N TYR A 142 -4.80 -16.54 1.89
CA TYR A 142 -5.80 -17.28 1.11
C TYR A 142 -6.56 -18.26 1.99
N VAL A 143 -7.88 -18.31 1.82
CA VAL A 143 -8.77 -19.24 2.55
C VAL A 143 -8.39 -20.68 2.23
N ASN A 144 -8.24 -21.01 0.94
CA ASN A 144 -7.69 -22.28 0.51
C ASN A 144 -6.18 -22.12 0.26
N PRO A 145 -5.31 -22.79 1.03
CA PRO A 145 -3.86 -22.72 0.84
C PRO A 145 -3.35 -23.12 -0.55
N ALA A 146 -4.12 -23.91 -1.31
CA ALA A 146 -3.78 -24.27 -2.68
C ALA A 146 -3.94 -23.13 -3.69
N ASP A 147 -4.68 -22.07 -3.32
CA ASP A 147 -4.86 -20.88 -4.14
C ASP A 147 -3.72 -19.87 -3.96
N ASP A 148 -2.87 -20.07 -2.95
CA ASP A 148 -1.72 -19.20 -2.69
C ASP A 148 -0.64 -19.38 -3.77
N PRO A 149 -0.42 -18.39 -4.65
CA PRO A 149 0.54 -18.52 -5.74
C PRO A 149 2.00 -18.65 -5.28
N ARG A 150 2.30 -18.27 -4.03
CA ARG A 150 3.64 -18.41 -3.43
C ARG A 150 4.00 -19.85 -3.10
N LYS A 151 3.03 -20.77 -3.17
CA LYS A 151 3.20 -22.20 -2.86
C LYS A 151 3.23 -23.10 -4.11
N LYS A 152 3.21 -22.48 -5.28
CA LYS A 152 3.25 -23.17 -6.60
C LYS A 152 4.63 -23.17 -7.21
#